data_bc61b3a71bda0aa4cc14bc548073b82e
#
_entry.id   bc61b3a71bda0aa4cc14bc548073b82e
#
_cell.length_a   1.000
_cell.length_b   1.000
_cell.length_c   1.000
_cell.angle_alpha   90.00
_cell.angle_beta   90.00
_cell.angle_gamma   90.00
#
_symmetry.space_group_name_H-M   'P 1'
#
loop_
_entity.id
_entity.type
_entity.pdbx_description
1 polymer ?
#
loop_
_entity_poly.entity_id
_entity_poly.type
_entity_poly.pdbx_seq_one_letter_code
_entity_poly.pdbx_strand_id
1 'polypeptide(L)'
;MSTPMYNQTTNQNAGFTGPEGTVVCFGVLSYLQLMLVEQVPIHNGGNTIRQLTDSYGDDAAIVSGMLQQLGQKSKFIPSAVGDDDLGRKVTATVSGLGIPVDVRIDSSVDTVAELSISDPSGARTYFYQRTPELMATLDSADLSPLDNASFLYVDWYDGDHILRAMESAAQSKIPVFMNLESQYLNKEVLAKFAPYTDVCQVSVDQPESNYDMESISSILLHSGISTALIAGGSDRSLAVNSSQKVRITAPKVGVVDGNGAGSCFSASYIYGSLRGWNLERCSRFATAQASLKCRTPGYQVTSVVEGERIADTLQTKVDYHN
;
A
#
# COMPACT_ATOMS: atom_id res chain seq x y z
N MET A 1 -32.30 -18.65 13.87
CA MET A 1 -32.00 -17.96 12.61
C MET A 1 -30.63 -18.42 12.23
N SER A 2 -30.49 -19.20 11.17
CA SER A 2 -29.31 -19.90 10.75
C SER A 2 -28.43 -18.95 9.91
N THR A 3 -27.22 -18.73 10.38
CA THR A 3 -26.13 -18.06 9.64
C THR A 3 -25.82 -18.86 8.36
N PRO A 4 -25.73 -18.27 7.20
CA PRO A 4 -25.31 -19.00 6.00
C PRO A 4 -23.84 -19.38 6.13
N MET A 5 -23.54 -20.67 6.17
CA MET A 5 -22.20 -21.20 5.98
C MET A 5 -21.78 -20.96 4.53
N TYR A 6 -20.80 -20.08 4.35
CA TYR A 6 -20.13 -19.88 3.08
C TYR A 6 -19.28 -21.13 2.79
N ASN A 7 -19.70 -21.90 1.80
CA ASN A 7 -18.93 -23.04 1.33
C ASN A 7 -17.65 -22.52 0.64
N GLN A 8 -16.52 -22.65 1.33
CA GLN A 8 -15.19 -22.47 0.73
C GLN A 8 -14.92 -23.61 -0.26
N THR A 9 -15.35 -23.45 -1.51
CA THR A 9 -14.73 -24.19 -2.61
C THR A 9 -13.43 -23.48 -2.92
N THR A 10 -12.33 -24.05 -2.47
CA THR A 10 -10.96 -23.71 -2.78
C THR A 10 -10.75 -23.62 -4.30
N ASN A 11 -10.81 -22.43 -4.86
CA ASN A 11 -10.23 -22.15 -6.16
C ASN A 11 -8.76 -21.83 -5.95
N GLN A 12 -7.95 -22.88 -5.86
CA GLN A 12 -6.51 -22.77 -6.04
C GLN A 12 -6.25 -22.31 -7.49
N ASN A 13 -5.68 -21.13 -7.65
CA ASN A 13 -5.41 -20.46 -8.92
C ASN A 13 -6.62 -19.81 -9.59
N ALA A 14 -7.17 -18.78 -8.99
CA ALA A 14 -7.78 -17.72 -9.77
C ALA A 14 -6.63 -17.01 -10.51
N GLY A 15 -6.25 -17.53 -11.66
CA GLY A 15 -5.27 -16.93 -12.55
C GLY A 15 -5.80 -15.56 -13.00
N PHE A 16 -5.20 -14.48 -12.49
CA PHE A 16 -5.45 -13.15 -13.02
C PHE A 16 -5.03 -13.14 -14.49
N THR A 17 -5.99 -13.09 -15.40
CA THR A 17 -5.75 -13.25 -16.82
C THR A 17 -5.32 -11.93 -17.43
N GLY A 18 -4.00 -11.75 -17.56
CA GLY A 18 -3.40 -10.85 -18.54
C GLY A 18 -3.00 -9.46 -18.03
N PRO A 19 -2.08 -8.79 -18.73
CA PRO A 19 -1.54 -7.48 -18.38
C PRO A 19 -2.54 -6.31 -18.56
N GLU A 20 -3.76 -6.55 -18.97
CA GLU A 20 -4.76 -5.52 -19.28
C GLU A 20 -5.69 -5.13 -18.12
N GLY A 21 -5.64 -5.82 -16.98
CA GLY A 21 -6.50 -5.54 -15.84
C GLY A 21 -6.24 -4.15 -15.24
N THR A 22 -7.30 -3.50 -14.79
CA THR A 22 -7.21 -2.21 -14.08
C THR A 22 -7.20 -2.43 -12.58
N VAL A 23 -6.25 -1.83 -11.88
CA VAL A 23 -6.23 -1.77 -10.41
C VAL A 23 -6.99 -0.53 -9.97
N VAL A 24 -8.00 -0.69 -9.13
CA VAL A 24 -8.63 0.45 -8.48
C VAL A 24 -7.96 0.65 -7.13
N CYS A 25 -7.46 1.86 -6.87
CA CYS A 25 -6.98 2.29 -5.56
C CYS A 25 -8.04 3.22 -4.97
N PHE A 26 -8.44 2.97 -3.73
CA PHE A 26 -9.49 3.72 -3.05
C PHE A 26 -8.97 4.23 -1.72
N GLY A 27 -9.07 5.54 -1.46
CA GLY A 27 -8.60 6.14 -0.22
C GLY A 27 -8.49 7.65 -0.26
N VAL A 28 -7.88 8.22 0.75
CA VAL A 28 -7.68 9.67 0.88
C VAL A 28 -6.71 10.19 -0.19
N LEU A 29 -6.93 11.43 -0.63
CA LEU A 29 -5.94 12.22 -1.37
C LEU A 29 -5.49 13.38 -0.50
N SER A 30 -4.21 13.41 -0.15
CA SER A 30 -3.62 14.46 0.67
C SER A 30 -2.59 15.31 -0.10
N TYR A 31 -2.47 16.58 0.29
CA TYR A 31 -1.30 17.37 -0.02
C TYR A 31 -0.20 17.02 0.97
N LEU A 32 0.95 16.63 0.46
CA LEU A 32 2.06 16.18 1.29
C LEU A 32 3.30 17.04 1.05
N GLN A 33 3.97 17.45 2.13
CA GLN A 33 5.33 17.95 2.09
C GLN A 33 6.32 16.85 2.50
N LEU A 34 7.22 16.50 1.58
CA LEU A 34 8.36 15.63 1.85
C LEU A 34 9.54 16.46 2.32
N MET A 35 9.98 16.25 3.55
CA MET A 35 11.11 16.95 4.17
C MET A 35 12.26 15.97 4.40
N LEU A 36 13.39 16.21 3.74
CA LEU A 36 14.63 15.49 4.02
C LEU A 36 15.49 16.29 4.97
N VAL A 37 15.94 15.67 6.06
CA VAL A 37 16.79 16.27 7.09
C VAL A 37 18.03 15.41 7.32
N GLU A 38 19.05 15.97 7.99
CA GLU A 38 20.20 15.15 8.46
C GLU A 38 19.78 14.21 9.59
N GLN A 39 18.94 14.71 10.48
CA GLN A 39 18.43 14.03 11.65
C GLN A 39 17.20 14.76 12.15
N VAL A 40 16.19 14.02 12.59
CA VAL A 40 15.05 14.62 13.30
C VAL A 40 15.57 15.24 14.61
N PRO A 41 15.29 16.54 14.89
CA PRO A 41 15.80 17.18 16.08
C PRO A 41 15.19 16.59 17.36
N ILE A 42 15.97 16.58 18.42
CA ILE A 42 15.43 16.29 19.77
C ILE A 42 14.46 17.39 20.20
N HIS A 43 13.63 17.09 21.19
CA HIS A 43 12.69 18.07 21.75
C HIS A 43 13.39 19.39 22.14
N ASN A 44 12.80 20.53 21.76
CA ASN A 44 13.38 21.88 21.88
C ASN A 44 14.66 22.15 21.04
N GLY A 45 15.03 21.24 20.12
CA GLY A 45 16.13 21.42 19.19
C GLY A 45 15.67 21.89 17.82
N GLY A 46 16.63 22.18 16.95
CA GLY A 46 16.43 22.49 15.53
C GLY A 46 17.44 21.74 14.68
N ASN A 47 17.14 21.56 13.41
CA ASN A 47 18.08 21.00 12.42
C ASN A 47 17.84 21.61 11.05
N THR A 48 18.79 21.41 10.14
CA THR A 48 18.73 21.94 8.79
C THR A 48 17.87 21.05 7.90
N ILE A 49 16.95 21.66 7.16
CA ILE A 49 16.23 20.99 6.07
C ILE A 49 17.17 20.90 4.88
N ARG A 50 17.42 19.69 4.39
CA ARG A 50 18.20 19.42 3.17
C ARG A 50 17.38 19.66 1.92
N GLN A 51 16.14 19.20 1.95
CA GLN A 51 15.21 19.31 0.83
C GLN A 51 13.78 19.38 1.35
N LEU A 52 12.97 20.23 0.75
CA LEU A 52 11.53 20.29 0.96
C LEU A 52 10.85 20.22 -0.41
N THR A 53 9.92 19.30 -0.57
CA THR A 53 9.25 19.05 -1.84
C THR A 53 7.76 18.90 -1.63
N ASP A 54 6.98 19.67 -2.38
CA ASP A 54 5.53 19.48 -2.45
C ASP A 54 5.21 18.21 -3.24
N SER A 55 4.30 17.41 -2.74
CA SER A 55 3.91 16.12 -3.31
C SER A 55 2.44 15.82 -3.04
N TYR A 56 2.00 14.66 -3.44
CA TYR A 56 0.73 14.06 -3.06
C TYR A 56 0.99 12.96 -2.04
N GLY A 57 0.01 12.65 -1.23
CA GLY A 57 0.14 11.66 -0.16
C GLY A 57 -1.04 10.71 -0.09
N ASP A 58 -0.93 9.89 0.93
CA ASP A 58 -1.73 8.72 1.22
C ASP A 58 -1.44 7.50 0.33
N ASP A 59 -1.47 6.32 0.94
CA ASP A 59 -0.96 5.10 0.30
C ASP A 59 -1.73 4.72 -0.95
N ALA A 60 -3.06 4.90 -0.99
CA ALA A 60 -3.87 4.58 -2.16
C ALA A 60 -3.47 5.44 -3.38
N ALA A 61 -3.22 6.73 -3.17
CA ALA A 61 -2.76 7.65 -4.20
C ALA A 61 -1.35 7.27 -4.68
N ILE A 62 -0.44 6.98 -3.74
CA ILE A 62 0.95 6.61 -4.01
C ILE A 62 1.00 5.29 -4.80
N VAL A 63 0.26 4.26 -4.38
CA VAL A 63 0.18 2.95 -5.07
C VAL A 63 -0.34 3.14 -6.49
N SER A 64 -1.40 3.95 -6.69
CA SER A 64 -1.92 4.23 -8.02
C SER A 64 -0.87 4.85 -8.94
N GLY A 65 -0.13 5.85 -8.44
CA GLY A 65 0.97 6.48 -9.20
C GLY A 65 2.11 5.53 -9.51
N MET A 66 2.49 4.67 -8.58
CA MET A 66 3.56 3.68 -8.77
C MET A 66 3.16 2.58 -9.75
N LEU A 67 1.90 2.12 -9.74
CA LEU A 67 1.37 1.18 -10.74
C LEU A 67 1.47 1.76 -12.15
N GLN A 68 1.12 3.05 -12.35
CA GLN A 68 1.28 3.71 -13.65
C GLN A 68 2.75 3.73 -14.10
N GLN A 69 3.69 4.03 -13.19
CA GLN A 69 5.12 4.00 -13.51
C GLN A 69 5.63 2.59 -13.88
N LEU A 70 5.04 1.53 -13.31
CA LEU A 70 5.30 0.13 -13.68
C LEU A 70 4.64 -0.27 -15.01
N GLY A 71 3.86 0.61 -15.65
CA GLY A 71 3.10 0.30 -16.86
C GLY A 71 1.84 -0.53 -16.61
N GLN A 72 1.32 -0.52 -15.37
CA GLN A 72 0.08 -1.18 -14.99
C GLN A 72 -1.06 -0.16 -14.94
N LYS A 73 -2.15 -0.42 -15.65
CA LYS A 73 -3.34 0.43 -15.58
C LYS A 73 -3.86 0.52 -14.14
N SER A 74 -4.01 1.73 -13.64
CA SER A 74 -4.68 2.00 -12.36
C SER A 74 -5.73 3.09 -12.51
N LYS A 75 -6.69 3.11 -11.61
CA LYS A 75 -7.68 4.18 -11.43
C LYS A 75 -7.73 4.50 -9.94
N PHE A 76 -7.57 5.77 -9.59
CA PHE A 76 -7.69 6.21 -8.22
C PHE A 76 -9.07 6.80 -7.96
N ILE A 77 -9.73 6.35 -6.90
CA ILE A 77 -10.98 6.89 -6.37
C ILE A 77 -10.63 7.61 -5.05
N PRO A 78 -10.49 8.95 -5.08
CA PRO A 78 -10.07 9.72 -3.93
C PRO A 78 -11.22 10.12 -2.99
N SER A 79 -10.85 10.56 -1.77
CA SER A 79 -11.66 11.50 -1.01
C SER A 79 -11.88 12.78 -1.80
N ALA A 80 -12.80 13.64 -1.36
CA ALA A 80 -12.83 15.01 -1.84
C ALA A 80 -11.57 15.78 -1.39
N VAL A 81 -11.33 16.90 -2.02
CA VAL A 81 -10.38 17.93 -1.56
C VAL A 81 -11.14 19.25 -1.34
N GLY A 82 -10.64 20.10 -0.47
CA GLY A 82 -11.19 21.42 -0.23
C GLY A 82 -11.05 22.36 -1.43
N ASP A 83 -11.90 23.39 -1.50
CA ASP A 83 -11.68 24.53 -2.42
C ASP A 83 -10.64 25.50 -1.82
N ASP A 84 -9.46 25.00 -1.58
CA ASP A 84 -8.34 25.70 -0.95
C ASP A 84 -7.05 25.61 -1.79
N ASP A 85 -5.98 26.26 -1.32
CA ASP A 85 -4.70 26.27 -2.04
C ASP A 85 -4.06 24.86 -2.09
N LEU A 86 -4.23 24.05 -1.05
CA LEU A 86 -3.67 22.71 -0.97
C LEU A 86 -4.38 21.77 -1.93
N GLY A 87 -5.74 21.88 -2.02
CA GLY A 87 -6.55 21.13 -2.97
C GLY A 87 -6.18 21.42 -4.40
N ARG A 88 -5.97 22.70 -4.75
CA ARG A 88 -5.49 23.11 -6.07
C ARG A 88 -4.11 22.53 -6.38
N LYS A 89 -3.18 22.60 -5.43
CA LYS A 89 -1.81 22.07 -5.58
C LYS A 89 -1.80 20.55 -5.78
N VAL A 90 -2.49 19.80 -4.93
CA VAL A 90 -2.47 18.33 -5.02
C VAL A 90 -3.17 17.83 -6.27
N THR A 91 -4.29 18.47 -6.66
CA THR A 91 -4.99 18.14 -7.91
C THR A 91 -4.10 18.38 -9.13
N ALA A 92 -3.39 19.51 -9.17
CA ALA A 92 -2.42 19.80 -10.23
C ALA A 92 -1.28 18.76 -10.25
N THR A 93 -0.79 18.36 -9.08
CA THR A 93 0.29 17.37 -8.94
C THR A 93 -0.13 16.01 -9.51
N VAL A 94 -1.26 15.45 -9.09
CA VAL A 94 -1.70 14.13 -9.57
C VAL A 94 -2.06 14.13 -11.05
N SER A 95 -2.63 15.24 -11.54
CA SER A 95 -2.91 15.43 -12.98
C SER A 95 -1.63 15.51 -13.79
N GLY A 96 -0.63 16.25 -13.30
CA GLY A 96 0.68 16.40 -13.96
C GLY A 96 1.47 15.08 -14.04
N LEU A 97 1.25 14.16 -13.10
CA LEU A 97 1.83 12.82 -13.09
C LEU A 97 1.04 11.81 -13.95
N GLY A 98 -0.07 12.23 -14.53
CA GLY A 98 -0.91 11.35 -15.35
C GLY A 98 -1.62 10.24 -14.56
N ILE A 99 -1.81 10.43 -13.25
CA ILE A 99 -2.59 9.50 -12.43
C ILE A 99 -4.06 9.61 -12.84
N PRO A 100 -4.71 8.53 -13.29
CA PRO A 100 -6.11 8.57 -13.68
C PRO A 100 -7.00 8.71 -12.45
N VAL A 101 -7.44 9.92 -12.21
CA VAL A 101 -8.22 10.32 -11.03
C VAL A 101 -9.28 11.35 -11.43
N ASP A 102 -10.45 11.27 -10.79
CA ASP A 102 -11.50 12.28 -10.86
C ASP A 102 -11.64 12.91 -9.47
N VAL A 103 -10.99 14.07 -9.29
CA VAL A 103 -10.91 14.75 -8.00
C VAL A 103 -12.16 15.59 -7.78
N ARG A 104 -12.95 15.25 -6.77
CA ARG A 104 -14.11 16.05 -6.35
C ARG A 104 -13.63 17.19 -5.44
N ILE A 105 -14.03 18.42 -5.78
CA ILE A 105 -13.83 19.59 -4.93
C ILE A 105 -15.08 19.78 -4.06
N ASP A 106 -14.88 19.92 -2.75
CA ASP A 106 -15.95 20.13 -1.78
C ASP A 106 -15.56 21.30 -0.86
N SER A 107 -16.23 22.42 -1.00
CA SER A 107 -15.97 23.63 -0.21
C SER A 107 -16.36 23.54 1.27
N SER A 108 -16.98 22.43 1.68
CA SER A 108 -17.36 22.19 3.08
C SER A 108 -16.27 21.48 3.89
N VAL A 109 -15.20 21.05 3.25
CA VAL A 109 -14.07 20.37 3.90
C VAL A 109 -12.77 21.07 3.58
N ASP A 110 -11.77 20.89 4.44
CA ASP A 110 -10.38 21.30 4.17
C ASP A 110 -9.61 20.13 3.54
N THR A 111 -8.69 20.46 2.63
CA THR A 111 -7.78 19.46 2.05
C THR A 111 -6.86 18.88 3.14
N VAL A 112 -6.69 17.56 3.15
CA VAL A 112 -5.72 16.92 4.05
C VAL A 112 -4.32 17.45 3.79
N ALA A 113 -3.70 17.96 4.86
CA ALA A 113 -2.29 18.36 4.88
C ALA A 113 -1.46 17.33 5.62
N GLU A 114 -0.37 16.90 5.01
CA GLU A 114 0.59 15.97 5.59
C GLU A 114 2.01 16.52 5.51
N LEU A 115 2.81 16.20 6.52
CA LEU A 115 4.25 16.42 6.52
C LEU A 115 4.94 15.08 6.83
N SER A 116 5.80 14.64 5.93
CA SER A 116 6.66 13.49 6.17
C SER A 116 8.11 13.90 6.24
N ILE A 117 8.76 13.59 7.35
CA ILE A 117 10.17 13.88 7.60
C ILE A 117 10.95 12.57 7.49
N SER A 118 11.97 12.53 6.64
CA SER A 118 12.86 11.38 6.44
C SER A 118 14.31 11.78 6.67
N ASP A 119 15.09 10.85 7.23
CA ASP A 119 16.51 11.00 7.44
C ASP A 119 17.32 9.87 6.77
N PRO A 120 18.68 9.96 6.70
CA PRO A 120 19.50 8.96 6.04
C PRO A 120 19.50 7.56 6.67
N SER A 121 18.93 7.39 7.87
CA SER A 121 18.72 6.05 8.47
C SER A 121 17.57 5.29 7.82
N GLY A 122 16.71 6.00 7.07
CA GLY A 122 15.46 5.49 6.51
C GLY A 122 14.27 5.63 7.48
N ALA A 123 14.51 6.17 8.67
CA ALA A 123 13.43 6.48 9.61
C ALA A 123 12.53 7.61 9.08
N ARG A 124 11.26 7.55 9.45
CA ARG A 124 10.24 8.48 9.00
C ARG A 124 9.39 8.95 10.18
N THR A 125 9.02 10.21 10.15
CA THR A 125 8.11 10.81 11.12
C THR A 125 7.01 11.55 10.36
N TYR A 126 5.76 11.31 10.73
CA TYR A 126 4.59 11.84 10.01
C TYR A 126 3.78 12.76 10.90
N PHE A 127 3.25 13.81 10.27
CA PHE A 127 2.19 14.64 10.81
C PHE A 127 1.09 14.74 9.77
N TYR A 128 -0.14 14.55 10.18
CA TYR A 128 -1.30 14.64 9.29
C TYR A 128 -2.49 15.25 10.01
N GLN A 129 -3.33 15.92 9.25
CA GLN A 129 -4.59 16.47 9.72
C GLN A 129 -5.71 15.87 8.86
N ARG A 130 -6.53 15.02 9.46
CA ARG A 130 -7.71 14.42 8.84
C ARG A 130 -8.91 14.75 9.70
N THR A 131 -9.97 15.29 9.09
CA THR A 131 -11.22 15.58 9.77
C THR A 131 -12.25 14.51 9.49
N PRO A 132 -13.20 14.23 10.41
CA PRO A 132 -14.28 13.28 10.15
C PRO A 132 -15.11 13.64 8.93
N GLU A 133 -15.32 14.94 8.67
CA GLU A 133 -16.10 15.45 7.54
C GLU A 133 -15.41 15.11 6.20
N LEU A 134 -14.10 15.29 6.12
CA LEU A 134 -13.34 14.90 4.93
C LEU A 134 -13.37 13.38 4.75
N MET A 135 -13.12 12.61 5.80
CA MET A 135 -13.15 11.14 5.75
C MET A 135 -14.51 10.62 5.25
N ALA A 136 -15.62 11.24 5.71
CA ALA A 136 -16.97 10.88 5.27
C ALA A 136 -17.21 11.12 3.77
N THR A 137 -16.36 11.88 3.09
CA THR A 137 -16.47 12.06 1.64
C THR A 137 -16.19 10.76 0.86
N LEU A 138 -15.42 9.83 1.43
CA LEU A 138 -15.21 8.49 0.89
C LEU A 138 -16.49 7.65 0.86
N ASP A 139 -17.40 7.83 1.85
CA ASP A 139 -18.64 7.08 1.94
C ASP A 139 -19.59 7.36 0.76
N SER A 140 -19.45 8.52 0.14
CA SER A 140 -20.24 8.96 -1.01
C SER A 140 -19.49 8.91 -2.36
N ALA A 141 -18.25 8.40 -2.38
CA ALA A 141 -17.47 8.30 -3.61
C ALA A 141 -18.12 7.36 -4.62
N ASP A 142 -17.99 7.68 -5.92
CA ASP A 142 -18.47 6.81 -7.00
C ASP A 142 -17.59 5.56 -7.11
N LEU A 143 -18.20 4.38 -6.92
CA LEU A 143 -17.53 3.09 -7.02
C LEU A 143 -17.66 2.43 -8.39
N SER A 144 -18.29 3.08 -9.37
CA SER A 144 -18.43 2.52 -10.73
C SER A 144 -17.12 2.07 -11.38
N PRO A 145 -15.92 2.65 -11.07
CA PRO A 145 -14.67 2.10 -11.56
C PRO A 145 -14.36 0.66 -11.12
N LEU A 146 -15.00 0.16 -10.06
CA LEU A 146 -14.86 -1.23 -9.63
C LEU A 146 -15.50 -2.23 -10.61
N ASP A 147 -16.51 -1.85 -11.37
CA ASP A 147 -17.25 -2.77 -12.26
C ASP A 147 -16.33 -3.52 -13.25
N ASN A 148 -15.19 -2.95 -13.61
CA ASN A 148 -14.21 -3.53 -14.52
C ASN A 148 -12.81 -3.65 -13.90
N ALA A 149 -12.73 -3.62 -12.56
CA ALA A 149 -11.47 -3.75 -11.86
C ALA A 149 -11.00 -5.21 -11.79
N SER A 150 -9.69 -5.40 -11.85
CA SER A 150 -9.05 -6.70 -11.64
C SER A 150 -8.45 -6.83 -10.23
N PHE A 151 -8.37 -5.72 -9.51
CA PHE A 151 -7.88 -5.63 -8.14
C PHE A 151 -8.41 -4.36 -7.47
N LEU A 152 -8.71 -4.43 -6.18
CA LEU A 152 -8.92 -3.26 -5.31
C LEU A 152 -7.75 -3.16 -4.34
N TYR A 153 -7.15 -1.96 -4.22
CA TYR A 153 -6.21 -1.60 -3.17
C TYR A 153 -6.85 -0.62 -2.20
N VAL A 154 -6.70 -0.90 -0.90
CA VAL A 154 -7.14 -0.04 0.21
C VAL A 154 -6.10 0.00 1.32
N ASP A 155 -6.17 1.03 2.15
CA ASP A 155 -5.30 1.22 3.31
C ASP A 155 -6.09 1.35 4.61
N TRP A 156 -5.57 0.80 5.69
CA TRP A 156 -6.21 0.82 7.00
C TRP A 156 -6.34 2.25 7.57
N TYR A 157 -5.45 3.16 7.23
CA TYR A 157 -5.52 4.54 7.73
C TYR A 157 -6.83 5.26 7.40
N ASP A 158 -7.55 4.81 6.38
CA ASP A 158 -8.85 5.35 6.01
C ASP A 158 -10.01 4.77 6.84
N GLY A 159 -9.72 3.87 7.77
CA GLY A 159 -10.66 3.34 8.76
C GLY A 159 -11.88 2.67 8.13
N ASP A 160 -13.05 2.92 8.72
CA ASP A 160 -14.30 2.29 8.28
C ASP A 160 -14.77 2.76 6.89
N HIS A 161 -14.25 3.87 6.40
CA HIS A 161 -14.65 4.47 5.12
C HIS A 161 -14.28 3.62 3.90
N ILE A 162 -13.35 2.64 4.06
CA ILE A 162 -13.00 1.70 2.99
C ILE A 162 -13.97 0.51 2.87
N LEU A 163 -14.79 0.24 3.90
CA LEU A 163 -15.62 -0.98 3.95
C LEU A 163 -16.57 -1.10 2.76
N ARG A 164 -17.25 -0.01 2.39
CA ARG A 164 -18.18 -0.03 1.26
C ARG A 164 -17.51 -0.43 -0.05
N ALA A 165 -16.27 0.01 -0.29
CA ALA A 165 -15.50 -0.38 -1.47
C ALA A 165 -15.08 -1.87 -1.40
N MET A 166 -14.65 -2.35 -0.22
CA MET A 166 -14.27 -3.75 -0.01
C MET A 166 -15.47 -4.69 -0.19
N GLU A 167 -16.64 -4.34 0.36
CA GLU A 167 -17.89 -5.11 0.20
C GLU A 167 -18.31 -5.18 -1.27
N SER A 168 -18.25 -4.05 -1.99
CA SER A 168 -18.55 -4.00 -3.42
C SER A 168 -17.58 -4.86 -4.24
N ALA A 169 -16.30 -4.81 -3.94
CA ALA A 169 -15.29 -5.65 -4.58
C ALA A 169 -15.56 -7.16 -4.31
N ALA A 170 -15.85 -7.52 -3.07
CA ALA A 170 -16.15 -8.90 -2.70
C ALA A 170 -17.41 -9.44 -3.41
N GLN A 171 -18.48 -8.64 -3.51
CA GLN A 171 -19.68 -8.99 -4.24
C GLN A 171 -19.40 -9.23 -5.73
N SER A 172 -18.50 -8.45 -6.31
CA SER A 172 -18.05 -8.56 -7.70
C SER A 172 -16.93 -9.58 -7.92
N LYS A 173 -16.48 -10.27 -6.84
CA LYS A 173 -15.34 -11.22 -6.84
C LYS A 173 -14.03 -10.58 -7.30
N ILE A 174 -13.86 -9.30 -7.04
CA ILE A 174 -12.62 -8.58 -7.28
C ILE A 174 -11.72 -8.79 -6.06
N PRO A 175 -10.50 -9.32 -6.23
CA PRO A 175 -9.59 -9.50 -5.12
C PRO A 175 -9.19 -8.16 -4.48
N VAL A 176 -9.09 -8.17 -3.15
CA VAL A 176 -8.76 -7.00 -2.34
C VAL A 176 -7.36 -7.15 -1.75
N PHE A 177 -6.53 -6.15 -2.00
CA PHE A 177 -5.27 -5.95 -1.30
C PHE A 177 -5.46 -4.88 -0.23
N MET A 178 -5.23 -5.24 1.02
CA MET A 178 -5.29 -4.33 2.15
C MET A 178 -3.91 -4.12 2.78
N ASN A 179 -3.47 -2.88 2.87
CA ASN A 179 -2.34 -2.51 3.72
C ASN A 179 -2.87 -2.29 5.15
N LEU A 180 -2.53 -3.19 6.07
CA LEU A 180 -3.01 -3.19 7.45
C LEU A 180 -2.04 -2.50 8.42
N GLU A 181 -0.86 -2.12 7.92
CA GLU A 181 0.20 -1.50 8.71
C GLU A 181 0.54 -2.31 9.97
N SER A 182 0.48 -1.72 11.15
CA SER A 182 0.79 -2.37 12.43
C SER A 182 -0.43 -2.97 13.16
N GLN A 183 -1.62 -2.99 12.53
CA GLN A 183 -2.88 -3.35 13.21
C GLN A 183 -3.15 -4.86 13.32
N TYR A 184 -2.19 -5.70 12.98
CA TYR A 184 -2.31 -7.16 12.95
C TYR A 184 -2.67 -7.83 14.31
N LEU A 185 -2.56 -7.11 15.42
CA LEU A 185 -2.98 -7.57 16.75
C LEU A 185 -4.37 -7.06 17.16
N ASN A 186 -4.92 -6.12 16.44
CA ASN A 186 -6.22 -5.55 16.75
C ASN A 186 -7.33 -6.49 16.24
N LYS A 187 -7.89 -7.26 17.18
CA LYS A 187 -8.92 -8.26 16.86
C LYS A 187 -10.18 -7.66 16.25
N GLU A 188 -10.56 -6.45 16.63
CA GLU A 188 -11.74 -5.76 16.10
C GLU A 188 -11.50 -5.36 14.64
N VAL A 189 -10.32 -4.82 14.34
CA VAL A 189 -9.90 -4.49 12.97
C VAL A 189 -9.86 -5.76 12.11
N LEU A 190 -9.21 -6.83 12.59
CA LEU A 190 -9.16 -8.09 11.85
C LEU A 190 -10.56 -8.68 11.61
N ALA A 191 -11.42 -8.71 12.64
CA ALA A 191 -12.79 -9.24 12.50
C ALA A 191 -13.62 -8.45 11.47
N LYS A 192 -13.34 -7.13 11.33
CA LYS A 192 -14.06 -6.25 10.43
C LYS A 192 -13.58 -6.38 8.98
N PHE A 193 -12.29 -6.40 8.75
CA PHE A 193 -11.70 -6.26 7.40
C PHE A 193 -11.24 -7.58 6.78
N ALA A 194 -10.79 -8.55 7.57
CA ALA A 194 -10.29 -9.82 7.04
C ALA A 194 -11.30 -10.58 6.17
N PRO A 195 -12.62 -10.57 6.44
CA PRO A 195 -13.60 -11.24 5.57
C PRO A 195 -13.64 -10.75 4.12
N TYR A 196 -13.11 -9.55 3.85
CA TYR A 196 -13.10 -8.92 2.54
C TYR A 196 -11.68 -8.81 1.96
N THR A 197 -10.66 -9.38 2.62
CA THR A 197 -9.24 -9.21 2.26
C THR A 197 -8.66 -10.50 1.71
N ASP A 198 -8.15 -10.48 0.48
CA ASP A 198 -7.44 -11.62 -0.12
C ASP A 198 -5.94 -11.56 0.16
N VAL A 199 -5.35 -10.39 0.02
CA VAL A 199 -3.92 -10.14 0.27
C VAL A 199 -3.78 -9.05 1.32
N CYS A 200 -3.08 -9.35 2.40
CA CYS A 200 -2.82 -8.40 3.47
C CYS A 200 -1.33 -8.13 3.60
N GLN A 201 -0.96 -6.86 3.56
CA GLN A 201 0.39 -6.39 3.89
C GLN A 201 0.42 -5.80 5.29
N VAL A 202 1.47 -6.09 6.04
CA VAL A 202 1.79 -5.46 7.32
C VAL A 202 3.24 -5.04 7.34
N SER A 203 3.54 -3.97 8.10
CA SER A 203 4.89 -3.46 8.34
C SER A 203 5.30 -3.72 9.79
N VAL A 204 6.54 -4.23 9.98
CA VAL A 204 7.12 -4.53 11.31
C VAL A 204 8.46 -3.79 11.48
N ASP A 205 8.55 -2.61 10.93
CA ASP A 205 9.74 -1.74 10.97
C ASP A 205 9.77 -0.83 12.22
N GLN A 206 8.76 -0.89 13.07
CA GLN A 206 8.74 -0.13 14.32
C GLN A 206 9.65 -0.77 15.37
N PRO A 207 10.44 0.04 16.11
CA PRO A 207 11.41 -0.46 17.11
C PRO A 207 10.80 -1.33 18.21
N GLU A 208 9.51 -1.16 18.48
CA GLU A 208 8.77 -1.86 19.54
C GLU A 208 8.14 -3.18 19.07
N SER A 209 8.28 -3.53 17.80
CA SER A 209 7.72 -4.77 17.26
C SER A 209 8.53 -5.99 17.72
N ASN A 210 8.14 -6.55 18.85
CA ASN A 210 8.70 -7.81 19.38
C ASN A 210 8.11 -9.08 18.74
N TYR A 211 7.25 -8.92 17.71
CA TYR A 211 6.57 -10.05 17.11
C TYR A 211 7.39 -10.68 15.98
N ASP A 212 7.46 -11.98 16.03
CA ASP A 212 8.00 -12.78 14.95
C ASP A 212 7.07 -12.72 13.71
N MET A 213 7.67 -12.50 12.54
CA MET A 213 6.94 -12.39 11.27
C MET A 213 6.08 -13.64 10.97
N GLU A 214 6.53 -14.81 11.43
CA GLU A 214 5.77 -16.05 11.25
C GLU A 214 4.52 -16.09 12.11
N SER A 215 4.62 -15.64 13.34
CA SER A 215 3.48 -15.49 14.24
C SER A 215 2.44 -14.52 13.65
N ILE A 216 2.90 -13.39 13.10
CA ILE A 216 2.04 -12.41 12.42
C ILE A 216 1.35 -13.06 11.22
N SER A 217 2.10 -13.75 10.36
CA SER A 217 1.52 -14.41 9.19
C SER A 217 0.45 -15.44 9.59
N SER A 218 0.69 -16.18 10.68
CA SER A 218 -0.28 -17.14 11.22
C SER A 218 -1.57 -16.45 11.70
N ILE A 219 -1.47 -15.31 12.39
CA ILE A 219 -2.64 -14.53 12.82
C ILE A 219 -3.47 -14.11 11.61
N LEU A 220 -2.84 -13.55 10.57
CA LEU A 220 -3.53 -13.09 9.37
C LEU A 220 -4.25 -14.25 8.63
N LEU A 221 -3.55 -15.37 8.41
CA LEU A 221 -4.13 -16.54 7.74
C LEU A 221 -5.27 -17.16 8.55
N HIS A 222 -5.14 -17.24 9.89
CA HIS A 222 -6.23 -17.72 10.76
C HIS A 222 -7.46 -16.79 10.78
N SER A 223 -7.27 -15.52 10.43
CA SER A 223 -8.38 -14.57 10.26
C SER A 223 -9.12 -14.72 8.93
N GLY A 224 -8.68 -15.65 8.06
CA GLY A 224 -9.32 -15.93 6.76
C GLY A 224 -8.64 -15.26 5.55
N ILE A 225 -7.58 -14.49 5.77
CA ILE A 225 -6.80 -13.84 4.69
C ILE A 225 -6.04 -14.91 3.90
N SER A 226 -6.09 -14.86 2.58
CA SER A 226 -5.49 -15.89 1.72
C SER A 226 -3.97 -15.77 1.59
N THR A 227 -3.45 -14.54 1.61
CA THR A 227 -2.01 -14.25 1.48
C THR A 227 -1.58 -13.18 2.46
N ALA A 228 -0.60 -13.51 3.28
CA ALA A 228 0.03 -12.59 4.23
C ALA A 228 1.40 -12.15 3.71
N LEU A 229 1.62 -10.84 3.66
CA LEU A 229 2.86 -10.19 3.25
C LEU A 229 3.38 -9.36 4.42
N ILE A 230 4.58 -9.68 4.92
CA ILE A 230 5.16 -8.99 6.07
C ILE A 230 6.45 -8.31 5.64
N ALA A 231 6.47 -6.98 5.68
CA ALA A 231 7.65 -6.16 5.42
C ALA A 231 8.40 -5.91 6.73
N GLY A 232 9.63 -6.41 6.83
CA GLY A 232 10.50 -6.27 8.00
C GLY A 232 11.57 -5.18 7.83
N GLY A 233 11.19 -4.03 7.31
CA GLY A 233 12.09 -2.90 7.10
C GLY A 233 13.19 -3.19 6.08
N SER A 234 14.43 -2.79 6.40
CA SER A 234 15.59 -2.86 5.49
C SER A 234 16.20 -4.26 5.35
N ASP A 235 15.78 -5.24 6.15
CA ASP A 235 16.52 -6.51 6.26
C ASP A 235 15.83 -7.66 5.55
N ARG A 236 14.50 -7.76 5.63
CA ARG A 236 13.79 -8.98 5.22
C ARG A 236 12.32 -8.75 4.90
N SER A 237 11.75 -9.68 4.14
CA SER A 237 10.30 -9.83 3.97
C SER A 237 9.89 -11.29 4.08
N LEU A 238 8.62 -11.50 4.44
CA LEU A 238 8.00 -12.82 4.51
C LEU A 238 6.68 -12.77 3.73
N ALA A 239 6.45 -13.77 2.88
CA ALA A 239 5.18 -13.96 2.20
C ALA A 239 4.69 -15.39 2.47
N VAL A 240 3.42 -15.55 2.86
CA VAL A 240 2.83 -16.84 3.18
C VAL A 240 1.43 -16.95 2.60
N ASN A 241 1.14 -18.09 2.00
CA ASN A 241 -0.22 -18.50 1.63
C ASN A 241 -0.44 -19.98 1.98
N SER A 242 -1.54 -20.58 1.55
CA SER A 242 -1.86 -21.99 1.84
C SER A 242 -0.87 -22.99 1.26
N SER A 243 -0.10 -22.63 0.22
CA SER A 243 0.78 -23.58 -0.50
C SER A 243 2.26 -23.43 -0.14
N GLN A 244 2.70 -22.23 0.26
CA GLN A 244 4.11 -21.98 0.47
C GLN A 244 4.39 -20.80 1.39
N LYS A 245 5.60 -20.82 1.95
CA LYS A 245 6.19 -19.76 2.76
C LYS A 245 7.49 -19.32 2.10
N VAL A 246 7.62 -18.02 1.84
CA VAL A 246 8.76 -17.42 1.15
C VAL A 246 9.42 -16.39 2.06
N ARG A 247 10.67 -16.63 2.46
CA ARG A 247 11.50 -15.69 3.21
C ARG A 247 12.53 -15.09 2.28
N ILE A 248 12.65 -13.77 2.29
CA ILE A 248 13.53 -13.03 1.40
C ILE A 248 14.41 -12.11 2.22
N THR A 249 15.71 -12.12 1.95
CA THR A 249 16.64 -11.12 2.46
C THR A 249 16.63 -9.92 1.53
N ALA A 250 16.30 -8.73 2.08
CA ALA A 250 16.27 -7.49 1.30
C ALA A 250 17.69 -7.09 0.86
N PRO A 251 17.84 -6.49 -0.34
CA PRO A 251 19.15 -6.02 -0.79
C PRO A 251 19.58 -4.80 0.01
N LYS A 252 20.84 -4.73 0.40
CA LYS A 252 21.39 -3.55 1.06
C LYS A 252 21.54 -2.41 0.04
N VAL A 253 20.91 -1.27 0.32
CA VAL A 253 20.96 -0.07 -0.51
C VAL A 253 21.36 1.14 0.33
N GLY A 254 21.98 2.14 -0.31
CA GLY A 254 22.15 3.46 0.32
C GLY A 254 20.79 4.16 0.36
N VAL A 255 20.24 4.36 1.54
CA VAL A 255 18.94 5.00 1.73
C VAL A 255 19.07 6.52 1.60
N VAL A 256 18.22 7.12 0.79
CA VAL A 256 18.03 8.57 0.65
C VAL A 256 16.67 8.97 1.24
N ASP A 257 15.63 8.19 0.93
CA ASP A 257 14.27 8.46 1.38
C ASP A 257 13.46 7.17 1.51
N GLY A 258 13.03 6.84 2.72
CA GLY A 258 12.22 5.65 3.01
C GLY A 258 10.72 5.81 2.73
N ASN A 259 10.24 7.03 2.42
CA ASN A 259 8.82 7.28 2.16
C ASN A 259 8.32 6.50 0.96
N GLY A 260 7.14 5.88 1.08
CA GLY A 260 6.50 5.12 0.01
C GLY A 260 7.15 3.75 -0.29
N ALA A 261 8.08 3.25 0.53
CA ALA A 261 8.65 1.91 0.34
C ALA A 261 7.58 0.82 0.48
N GLY A 262 6.68 0.94 1.46
CA GLY A 262 5.53 0.05 1.65
C GLY A 262 4.57 0.08 0.47
N SER A 263 4.20 1.26 0.00
CA SER A 263 3.35 1.46 -1.19
C SER A 263 4.01 0.91 -2.46
N CYS A 264 5.35 1.04 -2.59
CA CYS A 264 6.12 0.45 -3.69
C CYS A 264 6.09 -1.08 -3.65
N PHE A 265 6.19 -1.67 -2.45
CA PHE A 265 6.05 -3.10 -2.25
C PHE A 265 4.65 -3.57 -2.68
N SER A 266 3.58 -2.91 -2.21
CA SER A 266 2.19 -3.21 -2.59
C SER A 266 1.98 -3.14 -4.10
N ALA A 267 2.35 -2.02 -4.73
CA ALA A 267 2.21 -1.81 -6.17
C ALA A 267 2.94 -2.89 -6.98
N SER A 268 4.17 -3.23 -6.56
CA SER A 268 5.00 -4.22 -7.25
C SER A 268 4.47 -5.65 -7.08
N TYR A 269 3.93 -5.98 -5.90
CA TYR A 269 3.28 -7.27 -5.68
C TYR A 269 2.03 -7.41 -6.56
N ILE A 270 1.15 -6.40 -6.58
CA ILE A 270 -0.06 -6.39 -7.43
C ILE A 270 0.34 -6.50 -8.91
N TYR A 271 1.38 -5.77 -9.34
CA TYR A 271 1.91 -5.84 -10.69
C TYR A 271 2.27 -7.28 -11.11
N GLY A 272 3.00 -8.00 -10.25
CA GLY A 272 3.39 -9.39 -10.52
C GLY A 272 2.19 -10.35 -10.47
N SER A 273 1.29 -10.15 -9.51
CA SER A 273 0.08 -10.96 -9.34
C SER A 273 -0.81 -10.92 -10.58
N LEU A 274 -1.04 -9.73 -11.16
CA LEU A 274 -1.80 -9.57 -12.40
C LEU A 274 -1.16 -10.23 -13.62
N ARG A 275 0.14 -10.51 -13.56
CA ARG A 275 0.88 -11.25 -14.60
C ARG A 275 0.94 -12.76 -14.37
N GLY A 276 0.20 -13.24 -13.36
CA GLY A 276 0.17 -14.66 -13.01
C GLY A 276 1.48 -15.19 -12.42
N TRP A 277 2.35 -14.29 -11.88
CA TRP A 277 3.55 -14.74 -11.20
C TRP A 277 3.19 -15.47 -9.90
N ASN A 278 3.98 -16.47 -9.54
CA ASN A 278 3.82 -17.17 -8.27
C ASN A 278 4.22 -16.28 -7.08
N LEU A 279 3.86 -16.70 -5.87
CA LEU A 279 4.13 -15.96 -4.64
C LEU A 279 5.60 -15.58 -4.50
N GLU A 280 6.52 -16.50 -4.80
CA GLU A 280 7.95 -16.25 -4.70
C GLU A 280 8.39 -15.10 -5.61
N ARG A 281 8.05 -15.17 -6.91
CA ARG A 281 8.45 -14.14 -7.88
C ARG A 281 7.83 -12.78 -7.57
N CYS A 282 6.54 -12.74 -7.21
CA CYS A 282 5.87 -11.51 -6.80
C CYS A 282 6.59 -10.86 -5.60
N SER A 283 6.88 -11.65 -4.58
CA SER A 283 7.47 -11.14 -3.33
C SER A 283 8.92 -10.72 -3.50
N ARG A 284 9.71 -11.45 -4.30
CA ARG A 284 11.09 -11.05 -4.65
C ARG A 284 11.11 -9.72 -5.39
N PHE A 285 10.25 -9.57 -6.40
CA PHE A 285 10.15 -8.32 -7.16
C PHE A 285 9.69 -7.17 -6.29
N ALA A 286 8.67 -7.38 -5.44
CA ALA A 286 8.19 -6.35 -4.51
C ALA A 286 9.28 -5.92 -3.53
N THR A 287 10.04 -6.88 -2.94
CA THR A 287 11.16 -6.58 -2.04
C THR A 287 12.27 -5.80 -2.76
N ALA A 288 12.62 -6.19 -3.98
CA ALA A 288 13.64 -5.49 -4.77
C ALA A 288 13.21 -4.05 -5.08
N GLN A 289 12.02 -3.85 -5.59
CA GLN A 289 11.49 -2.54 -5.97
C GLN A 289 11.37 -1.60 -4.75
N ALA A 290 10.84 -2.10 -3.63
CA ALA A 290 10.73 -1.32 -2.39
C ALA A 290 12.11 -0.85 -1.89
N SER A 291 13.12 -1.72 -1.95
CA SER A 291 14.48 -1.36 -1.56
C SER A 291 15.12 -0.36 -2.52
N LEU A 292 14.94 -0.56 -3.83
CA LEU A 292 15.49 0.34 -4.86
C LEU A 292 14.84 1.73 -4.81
N LYS A 293 13.54 1.80 -4.51
CA LYS A 293 12.81 3.06 -4.30
C LYS A 293 13.49 3.93 -3.23
N CYS A 294 13.98 3.34 -2.15
CA CYS A 294 14.62 4.08 -1.07
C CYS A 294 15.91 4.84 -1.48
N ARG A 295 16.45 4.59 -2.66
CA ARG A 295 17.64 5.29 -3.21
C ARG A 295 17.35 6.67 -3.78
N THR A 296 16.10 7.02 -3.97
CA THR A 296 15.66 8.28 -4.58
C THR A 296 14.61 8.97 -3.72
N PRO A 297 14.60 10.33 -3.70
CA PRO A 297 13.53 11.08 -3.03
C PRO A 297 12.17 10.86 -3.73
N GLY A 298 11.09 10.95 -2.94
CA GLY A 298 9.72 10.89 -3.45
C GLY A 298 9.30 9.51 -3.95
N TYR A 299 8.30 9.44 -4.82
CA TYR A 299 7.60 8.21 -5.18
C TYR A 299 7.98 7.70 -6.57
N GLN A 300 9.28 7.50 -6.78
CA GLN A 300 9.78 6.98 -8.05
C GLN A 300 10.06 5.48 -7.98
N VAL A 301 9.52 4.74 -8.93
CA VAL A 301 9.73 3.29 -9.07
C VAL A 301 10.87 3.04 -10.06
N THR A 302 11.75 2.13 -9.73
CA THR A 302 12.78 1.66 -10.66
C THR A 302 12.14 0.89 -11.82
N SER A 303 12.77 0.89 -13.00
CA SER A 303 12.26 0.16 -14.15
C SER A 303 12.01 -1.32 -13.81
N VAL A 304 11.00 -1.93 -14.44
CA VAL A 304 10.67 -3.35 -14.24
C VAL A 304 11.88 -4.24 -14.50
N VAL A 305 12.64 -3.96 -15.57
CA VAL A 305 13.83 -4.73 -15.94
C VAL A 305 14.90 -4.72 -14.84
N GLU A 306 15.18 -3.55 -14.27
CA GLU A 306 16.15 -3.44 -13.17
C GLU A 306 15.62 -4.08 -11.89
N GLY A 307 14.33 -3.91 -11.59
CA GLY A 307 13.67 -4.55 -10.46
C GLY A 307 13.74 -6.08 -10.54
N GLU A 308 13.45 -6.68 -11.70
CA GLU A 308 13.59 -8.12 -11.94
C GLU A 308 15.04 -8.58 -11.81
N ARG A 309 15.98 -7.84 -12.40
CA ARG A 309 17.41 -8.14 -12.30
C ARG A 309 17.89 -8.21 -10.84
N ILE A 310 17.48 -7.28 -9.99
CA ILE A 310 17.82 -7.31 -8.56
C ILE A 310 17.06 -8.42 -7.86
N ALA A 311 15.77 -8.60 -8.14
CA ALA A 311 14.98 -9.70 -7.57
C ALA A 311 15.63 -11.07 -7.79
N ASP A 312 16.23 -11.31 -8.94
CA ASP A 312 16.91 -12.56 -9.27
C ASP A 312 18.18 -12.82 -8.43
N THR A 313 18.75 -11.78 -7.84
CA THR A 313 19.92 -11.89 -6.96
C THR A 313 19.59 -12.10 -5.48
N LEU A 314 18.31 -11.94 -5.09
CA LEU A 314 17.94 -12.00 -3.69
C LEU A 314 18.05 -13.40 -3.10
N GLN A 315 18.63 -13.49 -1.91
CA GLN A 315 18.63 -14.73 -1.13
C GLN A 315 17.19 -15.03 -0.69
N THR A 316 16.70 -16.20 -1.10
CA THR A 316 15.32 -16.62 -0.87
C THR A 316 15.28 -18.03 -0.34
N LYS A 317 14.46 -18.27 0.69
CA LYS A 317 14.14 -19.60 1.18
C LYS A 317 12.65 -19.85 0.99
N VAL A 318 12.30 -20.93 0.27
CA VAL A 318 10.90 -21.35 0.05
C VAL A 318 10.67 -22.66 0.78
N ASP A 319 9.65 -22.69 1.62
CA ASP A 319 9.13 -23.88 2.27
C ASP A 319 7.71 -24.14 1.73
N TYR A 320 7.48 -25.32 1.16
CA TYR A 320 6.15 -25.72 0.65
C TYR A 320 5.36 -26.40 1.76
N HIS A 321 4.07 -26.11 1.84
CA HIS A 321 3.15 -26.80 2.72
C HIS A 321 2.67 -28.08 2.02
N ASN A 322 2.74 -29.23 2.74
CA ASN A 322 2.26 -30.50 2.25
C ASN A 322 0.74 -30.63 2.37
#